data_95c259d027e170a76b935c07ccd10306
#
_entry.id   95c259d027e170a76b935c07ccd10306
#
_cell.length_a   1.000
_cell.length_b   1.000
_cell.length_c   1.000
_cell.angle_alpha   90.00
_cell.angle_beta   90.00
_cell.angle_gamma   90.00
#
_symmetry.space_group_name_H-M   'P 1'
#
loop_
_entity.id
_entity.type
_entity.pdbx_description
1 polymer ?
#
loop_
_entity_poly.entity_id
_entity_poly.type
_entity_poly.pdbx_seq_one_letter_code
_entity_poly.pdbx_strand_id
1 'polypeptide(L)'
;EAKGLKVCQSREGHCIDGYKVADIMADAGVFYGGWVDSWGFKEEAYDGCPYGLQILYDAGTKIVINSDRPVVGRYLFREAAKVQKYPCIPENEALKMITLNAAESLELDNRIGSLEIGKDGDIAVFNKHPLDTTTKCLMTIIEGEIFFDYAKENATVKGGSQ
;
A
#
# COMPACT_ATOMS: atom_id res chain seq x y z
N GLU A 1 4.73 -16.99 -28.81
CA GLU A 1 5.05 -15.64 -28.29
C GLU A 1 3.74 -14.99 -27.88
N ALA A 2 3.46 -14.94 -26.57
CA ALA A 2 2.36 -14.18 -26.04
C ALA A 2 2.62 -12.70 -26.32
N LYS A 3 1.79 -12.10 -27.13
CA LYS A 3 1.90 -10.71 -27.54
C LYS A 3 1.94 -9.81 -26.30
N GLY A 4 3.13 -9.33 -25.95
CA GLY A 4 3.33 -8.05 -25.26
C GLY A 4 2.58 -7.79 -23.94
N LEU A 5 1.99 -8.79 -23.29
CA LEU A 5 1.46 -8.63 -21.94
C LEU A 5 2.63 -8.63 -20.95
N LYS A 6 3.08 -7.45 -20.59
CA LYS A 6 3.92 -7.27 -19.41
C LYS A 6 3.07 -7.61 -18.19
N VAL A 7 3.32 -8.73 -17.56
CA VAL A 7 2.80 -8.99 -16.21
C VAL A 7 3.66 -8.18 -15.25
N CYS A 8 3.20 -7.00 -14.87
CA CYS A 8 3.94 -6.11 -13.99
C CYS A 8 3.66 -6.36 -12.50
N GLN A 9 2.65 -7.15 -12.16
CA GLN A 9 2.32 -7.46 -10.77
C GLN A 9 1.93 -8.93 -10.61
N SER A 10 2.50 -9.60 -9.59
CA SER A 10 1.93 -10.82 -9.06
C SER A 10 0.63 -10.48 -8.33
N ARG A 11 -0.50 -10.84 -8.92
CA ARG A 11 -1.83 -10.67 -8.31
C ARG A 11 -2.21 -11.80 -7.37
N GLU A 12 -1.26 -12.61 -6.97
CA GLU A 12 -1.54 -13.67 -6.03
C GLU A 12 -1.74 -13.09 -4.63
N GLY A 13 -2.85 -12.41 -4.44
CA GLY A 13 -3.25 -11.81 -3.18
C GLY A 13 -3.33 -12.80 -2.00
N HIS A 14 -3.12 -14.07 -2.26
CA HIS A 14 -3.03 -15.13 -1.27
C HIS A 14 -1.64 -15.78 -1.21
N CYS A 15 -0.67 -15.31 -1.97
CA CYS A 15 0.69 -15.79 -1.95
C CYS A 15 1.47 -15.15 -0.80
N ILE A 16 1.23 -15.63 0.42
CA ILE A 16 1.91 -15.15 1.62
C ILE A 16 3.35 -15.69 1.70
N ASP A 17 3.65 -16.70 0.93
CA ASP A 17 4.94 -17.40 0.89
C ASP A 17 5.84 -16.97 -0.29
N GLY A 18 5.51 -15.87 -0.98
CA GLY A 18 6.31 -15.32 -2.08
C GLY A 18 7.76 -15.03 -1.73
N TYR A 19 8.07 -14.82 -0.45
CA TYR A 19 9.44 -14.67 0.04
C TYR A 19 10.33 -15.87 -0.24
N LYS A 20 9.77 -17.07 -0.46
CA LYS A 20 10.50 -18.28 -0.83
C LYS A 20 11.13 -18.23 -2.23
N VAL A 21 10.65 -17.33 -3.07
CA VAL A 21 11.08 -17.12 -4.46
C VAL A 21 11.45 -15.65 -4.73
N ALA A 22 11.85 -14.94 -3.69
CA ALA A 22 12.09 -13.50 -3.71
C ALA A 22 13.14 -13.08 -4.77
N ASP A 23 14.22 -13.82 -4.89
CA ASP A 23 15.28 -13.65 -5.88
C ASP A 23 14.75 -13.81 -7.32
N ILE A 24 13.95 -14.84 -7.55
CA ILE A 24 13.33 -15.09 -8.87
C ILE A 24 12.38 -13.94 -9.23
N MET A 25 11.61 -13.44 -8.27
CA MET A 25 10.70 -12.31 -8.49
C MET A 25 11.48 -11.02 -8.81
N ALA A 26 12.56 -10.76 -8.07
CA ALA A 26 13.43 -9.61 -8.29
C ALA A 26 14.07 -9.65 -9.67
N ASP A 27 14.67 -10.78 -10.04
CA ASP A 27 15.31 -10.98 -11.35
C ASP A 27 14.31 -10.85 -12.51
N ALA A 28 13.07 -11.29 -12.31
CA ALA A 28 12.01 -11.15 -13.30
C ALA A 28 11.39 -9.73 -13.34
N GLY A 29 11.74 -8.85 -12.40
CA GLY A 29 11.15 -7.51 -12.28
C GLY A 29 9.66 -7.52 -11.99
N VAL A 30 9.18 -8.56 -11.28
CA VAL A 30 7.77 -8.73 -10.93
C VAL A 30 7.49 -8.06 -9.60
N PHE A 31 6.36 -7.37 -9.50
CA PHE A 31 5.89 -6.79 -8.24
C PHE A 31 5.24 -7.87 -7.37
N TYR A 32 5.54 -7.83 -6.08
CA TYR A 32 4.85 -8.65 -5.09
C TYR A 32 3.69 -7.85 -4.49
N GLY A 33 2.47 -8.35 -4.62
CA GLY A 33 1.28 -7.80 -3.94
C GLY A 33 0.91 -8.68 -2.74
N GLY A 34 0.92 -8.12 -1.53
CA GLY A 34 0.66 -8.91 -0.34
C GLY A 34 0.33 -8.08 0.91
N TRP A 35 0.27 -8.77 2.04
CA TRP A 35 -0.08 -8.20 3.34
C TRP A 35 1.09 -8.22 4.29
N VAL A 36 1.01 -7.35 5.30
CA VAL A 36 2.06 -7.24 6.32
C VAL A 36 1.90 -8.31 7.40
N ASP A 37 0.67 -8.62 7.83
CA ASP A 37 0.38 -9.39 9.03
C ASP A 37 -0.75 -10.42 8.88
N SER A 38 -1.03 -10.88 7.66
CA SER A 38 -2.10 -11.84 7.41
C SER A 38 -1.61 -13.30 7.41
N TRP A 39 -0.74 -13.67 8.33
CA TRP A 39 -0.24 -15.04 8.48
C TRP A 39 -1.17 -15.89 9.36
N GLY A 40 -1.26 -17.19 9.06
CA GLY A 40 -1.86 -18.21 9.92
C GLY A 40 -3.39 -18.18 10.05
N PHE A 41 -4.12 -17.31 9.32
CA PHE A 41 -5.57 -17.20 9.45
C PHE A 41 -6.36 -18.22 8.60
N LYS A 42 -5.70 -18.88 7.69
CA LYS A 42 -6.21 -19.97 6.84
C LYS A 42 -5.05 -20.83 6.35
N GLU A 43 -5.35 -21.99 5.75
CA GLU A 43 -4.36 -22.98 5.36
C GLU A 43 -3.25 -22.42 4.46
N GLU A 44 -3.61 -21.65 3.44
CA GLU A 44 -2.65 -21.02 2.52
C GLU A 44 -1.74 -20.00 3.21
N ALA A 45 -2.10 -19.57 4.40
CA ALA A 45 -1.36 -18.57 5.16
C ALA A 45 -0.45 -19.18 6.26
N TYR A 46 -0.39 -20.52 6.39
CA TYR A 46 0.42 -21.16 7.42
C TYR A 46 1.91 -20.97 7.20
N ASP A 47 2.33 -20.85 5.95
CA ASP A 47 3.72 -20.56 5.60
C ASP A 47 4.06 -19.06 5.68
N GLY A 48 3.09 -18.21 6.05
CA GLY A 48 3.32 -16.78 6.21
C GLY A 48 4.36 -16.50 7.28
N CYS A 49 5.26 -15.58 6.98
CA CYS A 49 6.36 -15.19 7.84
C CYS A 49 6.27 -13.67 8.13
N PRO A 50 6.37 -13.23 9.42
CA PRO A 50 6.37 -11.80 9.75
C PRO A 50 7.46 -10.99 9.04
N TYR A 51 8.56 -11.64 8.67
CA TYR A 51 9.70 -11.05 7.98
C TYR A 51 9.70 -11.31 6.46
N GLY A 52 8.62 -11.89 5.91
CA GLY A 52 8.54 -12.21 4.49
C GLY A 52 8.74 -10.99 3.58
N LEU A 53 8.16 -9.84 3.96
CA LEU A 53 8.35 -8.59 3.22
C LEU A 53 9.80 -8.08 3.31
N GLN A 54 10.51 -8.31 4.41
CA GLN A 54 11.93 -7.95 4.52
C GLN A 54 12.77 -8.79 3.53
N ILE A 55 12.53 -10.09 3.46
CA ILE A 55 13.25 -10.99 2.55
C ILE A 55 13.02 -10.55 1.09
N LEU A 56 11.77 -10.24 0.73
CA LEU A 56 11.42 -9.71 -0.60
C LEU A 56 12.12 -8.38 -0.89
N TYR A 57 12.12 -7.47 0.07
CA TYR A 57 12.74 -6.15 -0.05
C TYR A 57 14.26 -6.27 -0.22
N ASP A 58 14.92 -7.09 0.60
CA ASP A 58 16.38 -7.31 0.55
C ASP A 58 16.81 -7.99 -0.77
N ALA A 59 15.95 -8.81 -1.35
CA ALA A 59 16.15 -9.38 -2.67
C ALA A 59 15.97 -8.37 -3.82
N GLY A 60 15.42 -7.18 -3.53
CA GLY A 60 15.16 -6.15 -4.54
C GLY A 60 13.79 -6.24 -5.20
N THR A 61 12.89 -7.10 -4.70
CA THR A 61 11.52 -7.20 -5.21
C THR A 61 10.73 -5.93 -4.83
N LYS A 62 10.07 -5.32 -5.80
CA LYS A 62 9.14 -4.22 -5.53
C LYS A 62 7.86 -4.74 -4.90
N ILE A 63 7.48 -4.17 -3.76
CA ILE A 63 6.35 -4.60 -2.96
C ILE A 63 5.21 -3.59 -3.07
N VAL A 64 3.99 -4.10 -3.21
CA VAL A 64 2.73 -3.36 -3.10
C VAL A 64 1.92 -3.96 -1.96
N ILE A 65 1.49 -3.12 -1.02
CA ILE A 65 0.66 -3.57 0.09
C ILE A 65 -0.80 -3.66 -0.36
N ASN A 66 -1.39 -4.84 -0.16
CA ASN A 66 -2.77 -5.13 -0.49
C ASN A 66 -3.69 -4.96 0.73
N SER A 67 -4.90 -4.46 0.53
CA SER A 67 -5.89 -4.31 1.59
C SER A 67 -6.82 -5.51 1.72
N ASP A 68 -7.23 -6.11 0.61
CA ASP A 68 -8.19 -7.23 0.47
C ASP A 68 -9.51 -7.09 1.27
N ARG A 69 -9.64 -6.05 2.08
CA ARG A 69 -10.83 -5.77 2.89
C ARG A 69 -11.17 -4.29 2.84
N PRO A 70 -12.47 -3.93 2.71
CA PRO A 70 -12.90 -2.52 2.67
C PRO A 70 -12.47 -1.71 3.89
N VAL A 71 -12.43 -2.34 5.07
CA VAL A 71 -11.99 -1.67 6.31
C VAL A 71 -10.51 -1.36 6.27
N VAL A 72 -9.67 -2.30 5.79
CA VAL A 72 -8.23 -2.12 5.67
C VAL A 72 -7.91 -1.07 4.61
N GLY A 73 -8.63 -1.06 3.49
CA GLY A 73 -8.45 -0.08 2.42
C GLY A 73 -8.57 1.37 2.89
N ARG A 74 -9.46 1.66 3.86
CA ARG A 74 -9.61 2.99 4.46
C ARG A 74 -8.40 3.42 5.30
N TYR A 75 -7.58 2.47 5.75
CA TYR A 75 -6.46 2.70 6.66
C TYR A 75 -5.16 2.08 6.13
N LEU A 76 -4.98 2.07 4.80
CA LEU A 76 -3.82 1.46 4.15
C LEU A 76 -2.49 2.03 4.65
N PHE A 77 -2.46 3.29 5.06
CA PHE A 77 -1.32 3.91 5.72
C PHE A 77 -0.91 3.23 7.03
N ARG A 78 -1.85 2.58 7.73
CA ARG A 78 -1.55 1.78 8.93
C ARG A 78 -0.88 0.46 8.57
N GLU A 79 -1.22 -0.12 7.43
CA GLU A 79 -0.52 -1.30 6.92
C GLU A 79 0.94 -0.92 6.59
N ALA A 80 1.17 0.22 5.93
CA ALA A 80 2.52 0.73 5.72
C ALA A 80 3.29 0.98 7.03
N ALA A 81 2.63 1.47 8.08
CA ALA A 81 3.24 1.65 9.41
C ALA A 81 3.70 0.31 10.03
N LYS A 82 2.99 -0.78 9.80
CA LYS A 82 3.41 -2.12 10.27
C LYS A 82 4.69 -2.61 9.60
N VAL A 83 4.95 -2.18 8.37
CA VAL A 83 6.17 -2.53 7.63
C VAL A 83 7.44 -2.06 8.34
N GLN A 84 7.40 -0.92 8.99
CA GLN A 84 8.52 -0.42 9.79
C GLN A 84 8.76 -1.27 11.04
N LYS A 85 7.69 -1.79 11.64
CA LYS A 85 7.78 -2.49 12.92
C LYS A 85 8.28 -3.93 12.79
N TYR A 86 7.80 -4.66 11.83
CA TYR A 86 8.11 -6.09 11.67
C TYR A 86 9.24 -6.30 10.65
N PRO A 87 9.10 -5.90 9.38
CA PRO A 87 10.16 -6.04 8.39
C PRO A 87 11.32 -5.04 8.56
N CYS A 88 11.18 -4.02 9.40
CA CYS A 88 12.20 -2.96 9.59
C CYS A 88 12.60 -2.22 8.29
N ILE A 89 11.70 -2.16 7.31
CA ILE A 89 11.92 -1.46 6.05
C ILE A 89 11.87 0.07 6.28
N PRO A 90 12.75 0.85 5.63
CA PRO A 90 12.78 2.30 5.80
C PRO A 90 11.43 2.96 5.51
N GLU A 91 11.14 4.03 6.24
CA GLU A 91 9.87 4.77 6.20
C GLU A 91 9.44 5.18 4.81
N ASN A 92 10.35 5.78 4.05
CA ASN A 92 10.05 6.21 2.68
C ASN A 92 9.70 5.03 1.76
N GLU A 93 10.34 3.88 1.96
CA GLU A 93 10.05 2.68 1.18
C GLU A 93 8.69 2.09 1.58
N ALA A 94 8.35 2.11 2.88
CA ALA A 94 7.03 1.70 3.35
C ALA A 94 5.90 2.57 2.75
N LEU A 95 6.13 3.89 2.62
CA LEU A 95 5.18 4.78 1.94
C LEU A 95 5.07 4.49 0.45
N LYS A 96 6.17 4.21 -0.24
CA LYS A 96 6.15 3.83 -1.66
C LYS A 96 5.32 2.57 -1.91
N MET A 97 5.30 1.62 -0.98
CA MET A 97 4.54 0.38 -1.11
C MET A 97 3.02 0.60 -1.21
N ILE A 98 2.51 1.74 -0.73
CA ILE A 98 1.09 2.11 -0.82
C ILE A 98 0.83 3.27 -1.78
N THR A 99 1.85 3.77 -2.47
CA THR A 99 1.75 4.91 -3.40
C THR A 99 2.45 4.61 -4.72
N LEU A 100 3.73 4.96 -4.83
CA LEU A 100 4.48 4.90 -6.08
C LEU A 100 4.63 3.47 -6.62
N ASN A 101 4.94 2.48 -5.77
CA ASN A 101 5.06 1.11 -6.24
C ASN A 101 3.73 0.57 -6.79
N ALA A 102 2.60 0.95 -6.18
CA ALA A 102 1.28 0.61 -6.68
C ALA A 102 1.00 1.26 -8.04
N ALA A 103 1.38 2.52 -8.21
CA ALA A 103 1.25 3.22 -9.48
C ALA A 103 2.14 2.59 -10.57
N GLU A 104 3.41 2.29 -10.25
CA GLU A 104 4.34 1.62 -11.18
C GLU A 104 3.84 0.22 -11.58
N SER A 105 3.25 -0.53 -10.66
CA SER A 105 2.72 -1.87 -10.96
C SER A 105 1.55 -1.85 -11.94
N LEU A 106 0.87 -0.70 -12.05
CA LEU A 106 -0.22 -0.44 -12.97
C LEU A 106 0.23 0.35 -14.23
N GLU A 107 1.52 0.70 -14.32
CA GLU A 107 2.07 1.57 -15.38
C GLU A 107 1.41 2.97 -15.40
N LEU A 108 1.02 3.50 -14.24
CA LEU A 108 0.39 4.80 -14.03
C LEU A 108 1.27 5.80 -13.28
N ASP A 109 2.53 5.45 -13.03
CA ASP A 109 3.48 6.27 -12.27
C ASP A 109 3.83 7.60 -12.93
N ASN A 110 3.57 7.75 -14.23
CA ASN A 110 3.66 9.02 -14.93
C ASN A 110 2.51 10.01 -14.58
N ARG A 111 1.43 9.53 -13.97
CA ARG A 111 0.24 10.32 -13.62
C ARG A 111 -0.01 10.43 -12.13
N ILE A 112 0.21 9.35 -11.37
CA ILE A 112 -0.13 9.23 -9.96
C ILE A 112 1.01 8.63 -9.14
N GLY A 113 0.82 8.46 -7.83
CA GLY A 113 1.73 7.74 -6.92
C GLY A 113 2.82 8.59 -6.28
N SER A 114 3.04 9.83 -6.73
CA SER A 114 3.98 10.78 -6.13
C SER A 114 3.50 12.23 -6.29
N LEU A 115 3.99 13.11 -5.43
CA LEU A 115 3.70 14.54 -5.49
C LEU A 115 4.73 15.23 -6.38
N GLU A 116 4.43 15.33 -7.67
CA GLU A 116 5.28 15.95 -8.68
C GLU A 116 4.45 16.86 -9.59
N ILE A 117 5.08 17.93 -10.10
CA ILE A 117 4.43 18.86 -11.03
C ILE A 117 4.05 18.10 -12.31
N GLY A 118 2.78 18.22 -12.68
CA GLY A 118 2.23 17.58 -13.88
C GLY A 118 1.53 16.24 -13.63
N LYS A 119 1.58 15.72 -12.40
CA LYS A 119 0.76 14.56 -12.00
C LYS A 119 -0.63 14.98 -11.53
N ASP A 120 -1.54 14.01 -11.51
CA ASP A 120 -2.90 14.20 -11.02
C ASP A 120 -2.88 14.64 -9.54
N GLY A 121 -3.80 15.51 -9.16
CA GLY A 121 -3.87 16.08 -7.81
C GLY A 121 -4.52 15.13 -6.79
N ASP A 122 -4.02 13.91 -6.67
CA ASP A 122 -4.50 12.88 -5.73
C ASP A 122 -3.70 12.94 -4.43
N ILE A 123 -4.29 13.54 -3.40
CA ILE A 123 -3.57 13.89 -2.16
C ILE A 123 -4.36 13.46 -0.94
N ALA A 124 -3.72 12.78 0.00
CA ALA A 124 -4.23 12.56 1.35
C ALA A 124 -3.49 13.47 2.35
N VAL A 125 -4.23 14.26 3.10
CA VAL A 125 -3.70 15.18 4.11
C VAL A 125 -3.93 14.59 5.50
N PHE A 126 -2.88 14.54 6.29
CA PHE A 126 -2.91 13.97 7.64
C PHE A 126 -2.57 15.02 8.71
N ASN A 127 -3.05 14.81 9.93
CA ASN A 127 -2.75 15.70 11.07
C ASN A 127 -1.37 15.45 11.68
N LYS A 128 -0.75 14.32 11.38
CA LYS A 128 0.59 13.91 11.81
C LYS A 128 1.25 13.13 10.69
N HIS A 129 2.45 12.60 10.96
CA HIS A 129 3.10 11.70 10.01
C HIS A 129 2.17 10.51 9.64
N PRO A 130 2.03 10.14 8.36
CA PRO A 130 1.11 9.07 7.93
C PRO A 130 1.32 7.74 8.65
N LEU A 131 2.57 7.40 8.99
CA LEU A 131 2.90 6.15 9.67
C LEU A 131 2.81 6.22 11.21
N ASP A 132 2.42 7.36 11.80
CA ASP A 132 2.09 7.44 13.23
C ASP A 132 0.76 6.70 13.47
N THR A 133 0.74 5.79 14.43
CA THR A 133 -0.44 4.98 14.78
C THR A 133 -1.65 5.79 15.22
N THR A 134 -1.43 7.03 15.67
CA THR A 134 -2.47 7.97 16.13
C THR A 134 -2.88 8.96 15.04
N THR A 135 -2.31 8.86 13.85
CA THR A 135 -2.62 9.78 12.74
C THR A 135 -4.05 9.63 12.25
N LYS A 136 -4.60 10.73 11.75
CA LYS A 136 -5.92 10.78 11.13
C LYS A 136 -5.81 11.46 9.79
N CYS A 137 -6.48 10.92 8.78
CA CYS A 137 -6.68 11.61 7.54
C CYS A 137 -7.64 12.78 7.76
N LEU A 138 -7.22 13.97 7.43
CA LEU A 138 -8.01 15.19 7.53
C LEU A 138 -8.74 15.53 6.24
N MET A 139 -8.12 15.18 5.10
CA MET A 139 -8.68 15.51 3.80
C MET A 139 -8.22 14.49 2.75
N THR A 140 -9.10 14.15 1.85
CA THR A 140 -8.77 13.41 0.62
C THR A 140 -9.13 14.26 -0.58
N ILE A 141 -8.17 14.47 -1.46
CA ILE A 141 -8.30 15.22 -2.70
C ILE A 141 -8.10 14.24 -3.84
N ILE A 142 -8.97 14.26 -4.84
CA ILE A 142 -8.90 13.44 -6.05
C ILE A 142 -9.04 14.37 -7.25
N GLU A 143 -8.09 14.30 -8.19
CA GLU A 143 -8.04 15.19 -9.36
C GLU A 143 -8.14 16.68 -8.99
N GLY A 144 -7.62 17.06 -7.81
CA GLY A 144 -7.66 18.43 -7.29
C GLY A 144 -8.97 18.82 -6.58
N GLU A 145 -9.97 17.95 -6.53
CA GLU A 145 -11.24 18.19 -5.84
C GLU A 145 -11.27 17.51 -4.46
N ILE A 146 -11.87 18.20 -3.46
CA ILE A 146 -11.97 17.69 -2.09
C ILE A 146 -13.15 16.72 -2.01
N PHE A 147 -12.86 15.44 -1.85
CA PHE A 147 -13.84 14.37 -1.69
C PHE A 147 -14.19 14.08 -0.22
N PHE A 148 -13.22 14.24 0.67
CA PHE A 148 -13.41 14.06 2.10
C PHE A 148 -12.80 15.21 2.86
N ASP A 149 -13.55 15.75 3.85
CA ASP A 149 -13.11 16.82 4.74
C ASP A 149 -13.58 16.46 6.17
N TYR A 150 -12.63 16.08 7.02
CA TYR A 150 -12.91 15.66 8.40
C TYR A 150 -13.65 16.73 9.21
N ALA A 151 -13.38 18.02 8.99
CA ALA A 151 -14.01 19.09 9.72
C ALA A 151 -15.49 19.23 9.34
N LYS A 152 -15.83 19.09 8.04
CA LYS A 152 -17.21 19.15 7.56
C LYS A 152 -18.04 17.95 8.05
N GLU A 153 -17.50 16.75 7.93
CA GLU A 153 -18.18 15.53 8.39
C GLU A 153 -18.53 15.59 9.88
N ASN A 154 -17.57 16.01 10.72
CA ASN A 154 -17.81 16.10 12.16
C ASN A 154 -18.70 17.27 12.59
N ALA A 155 -18.80 18.34 11.79
CA ALA A 155 -19.76 19.42 12.03
C ALA A 155 -21.20 18.93 11.83
N THR A 156 -21.44 18.10 10.80
CA THR A 156 -22.76 17.55 10.47
C THR A 156 -23.24 16.58 11.56
N VAL A 157 -22.35 15.77 12.12
CA VAL A 157 -22.70 14.83 13.20
C VAL A 157 -23.09 15.56 14.49
N LYS A 158 -22.46 16.70 14.80
CA LYS A 158 -22.79 17.52 16.01
C LYS A 158 -24.07 18.32 15.86
N GLY A 159 -24.51 18.63 14.66
CA GLY A 159 -25.75 19.39 14.38
C GLY A 159 -27.02 18.53 14.31
N GLY A 160 -26.91 17.21 14.28
CA GLY A 160 -28.02 16.26 14.17
C GLY A 160 -28.64 15.77 15.47
N SER A 161 -28.18 16.26 16.62
CA SER A 161 -28.75 15.94 17.95
C SER A 161 -29.41 17.16 18.59
N GLN A 162 -30.53 17.56 18.03
CA GLN A 162 -31.54 18.40 18.67
C GLN A 162 -32.90 17.78 18.47
#